data_a55495fc55dc687bdfce8793e110ecc6
#
_entry.id   a55495fc55dc687bdfce8793e110ecc6
#
_cell.length_a   1.000
_cell.length_b   1.000
_cell.length_c   1.000
_cell.angle_alpha   90.00
_cell.angle_beta   90.00
_cell.angle_gamma   90.00
#
_symmetry.space_group_name_H-M   'P 1'
#
loop_
_entity.id
_entity.type
_entity.pdbx_description
1 polymer ?
#
loop_
_entity_poly.entity_id
_entity_poly.type
_entity_poly.pdbx_seq_one_letter_code
_entity_poly.pdbx_strand_id
1 'polypeptide(L)'
;MITSTSNDRVKRVVAYGQKAKARREDGVFIIEGMKMLREAPVLQVSEVYVTEKFVDTASEGDKEILWRYGAETVSEEVMNKMADTQTPQGVLAVIRQYPYTLEEVLEGYNQSASGKENAPLLLILENIQDPGNLGTMLRSGEGTGVTGIILSKGCADIFSPKVIRSTMGSIFRMPFIYVENVSEMVKELGTKGISTYAAHLKGKKSYDEFDYTKPTAFLIGNEGNGLTKETADAASEYVLIPMKGEVESMNAATSAAILTFEASRQRRG
;
A
#
# COMPACT_ATOMS: atom_id res chain seq x y z
N MET A 1 -30.76 3.28 -12.67
CA MET A 1 -29.80 4.37 -12.95
C MET A 1 -29.95 5.49 -11.94
N ILE A 2 -28.85 5.95 -11.34
CA ILE A 2 -28.83 7.07 -10.40
C ILE A 2 -28.41 8.35 -11.14
N THR A 3 -29.28 9.36 -11.14
CA THR A 3 -29.03 10.64 -11.83
C THR A 3 -28.88 11.82 -10.88
N SER A 4 -29.26 11.65 -9.60
CA SER A 4 -29.20 12.73 -8.61
C SER A 4 -27.94 12.68 -7.76
N THR A 5 -27.16 13.73 -7.73
CA THR A 5 -26.01 13.91 -6.83
C THR A 5 -26.40 14.03 -5.36
N SER A 6 -27.68 14.24 -5.06
CA SER A 6 -28.23 14.28 -3.69
C SER A 6 -28.66 12.91 -3.15
N ASN A 7 -28.55 11.85 -3.96
CA ASN A 7 -28.83 10.48 -3.54
C ASN A 7 -27.91 10.07 -2.37
N ASP A 8 -28.45 9.39 -1.36
CA ASP A 8 -27.71 9.07 -0.15
C ASP A 8 -26.55 8.09 -0.39
N ARG A 9 -26.68 7.15 -1.36
CA ARG A 9 -25.57 6.30 -1.79
C ARG A 9 -24.42 7.12 -2.39
N VAL A 10 -24.75 8.11 -3.23
CA VAL A 10 -23.77 9.02 -3.83
C VAL A 10 -23.06 9.85 -2.75
N LYS A 11 -23.80 10.43 -1.80
CA LYS A 11 -23.19 11.17 -0.67
C LYS A 11 -22.23 10.31 0.16
N ARG A 12 -22.59 9.05 0.40
CA ARG A 12 -21.76 8.09 1.12
C ARG A 12 -20.45 7.81 0.37
N VAL A 13 -20.52 7.53 -0.93
CA VAL A 13 -19.32 7.29 -1.77
C VAL A 13 -18.42 8.53 -1.81
N VAL A 14 -18.99 9.72 -1.96
CA VAL A 14 -18.26 11.00 -1.86
C VAL A 14 -17.55 11.12 -0.51
N ALA A 15 -18.21 10.74 0.59
CA ALA A 15 -17.59 10.77 1.92
C ALA A 15 -16.41 9.79 2.02
N TYR A 16 -16.48 8.62 1.40
CA TYR A 16 -15.36 7.68 1.34
C TYR A 16 -14.17 8.23 0.54
N GLY A 17 -14.41 8.98 -0.52
CA GLY A 17 -13.36 9.69 -1.25
C GLY A 17 -12.66 10.74 -0.40
N GLN A 18 -13.41 11.50 0.40
CA GLN A 18 -12.93 12.72 1.04
C GLN A 18 -12.49 12.54 2.50
N LYS A 19 -13.09 11.59 3.25
CA LYS A 19 -12.98 11.52 4.71
C LYS A 19 -12.43 10.17 5.18
N ALA A 20 -11.23 10.18 5.76
CA ALA A 20 -10.64 8.99 6.38
C ALA A 20 -11.54 8.39 7.49
N LYS A 21 -12.24 9.26 8.24
CA LYS A 21 -13.19 8.82 9.28
C LYS A 21 -14.30 7.94 8.69
N ALA A 22 -14.93 8.36 7.59
CA ALA A 22 -16.01 7.58 6.95
C ALA A 22 -15.49 6.22 6.46
N ARG A 23 -14.28 6.17 5.87
CA ARG A 23 -13.65 4.91 5.45
C ARG A 23 -13.41 3.95 6.60
N ARG A 24 -12.94 4.46 7.75
CA ARG A 24 -12.67 3.65 8.95
C ARG A 24 -13.94 3.15 9.62
N GLU A 25 -14.96 4.00 9.73
CA GLU A 25 -16.24 3.64 10.37
C GLU A 25 -16.98 2.54 9.62
N ASP A 26 -16.98 2.62 8.28
CA ASP A 26 -17.67 1.64 7.43
C ASP A 26 -16.73 0.49 6.96
N GLY A 27 -15.43 0.56 7.26
CA GLY A 27 -14.45 -0.47 6.88
C GLY A 27 -14.31 -0.62 5.36
N VAL A 28 -14.33 0.50 4.60
CA VAL A 28 -14.30 0.48 3.13
C VAL A 28 -13.32 1.50 2.56
N PHE A 29 -13.03 1.37 1.27
CA PHE A 29 -12.33 2.38 0.47
C PHE A 29 -12.87 2.36 -0.96
N ILE A 30 -12.48 3.34 -1.77
CA ILE A 30 -12.90 3.42 -3.18
C ILE A 30 -11.73 3.16 -4.13
N ILE A 31 -12.05 2.55 -5.26
CA ILE A 31 -11.16 2.41 -6.41
C ILE A 31 -11.82 2.98 -7.65
N GLU A 32 -11.02 3.49 -8.58
CA GLU A 32 -11.46 4.00 -9.86
C GLU A 32 -10.85 3.21 -11.02
N GLY A 33 -11.68 2.95 -12.03
CA GLY A 33 -11.29 2.32 -13.28
C GLY A 33 -11.36 0.80 -13.29
N MET A 34 -11.62 0.28 -14.48
CA MET A 34 -11.83 -1.14 -14.72
C MET A 34 -10.59 -1.99 -14.39
N LYS A 35 -9.39 -1.44 -14.60
CA LYS A 35 -8.14 -2.14 -14.27
C LYS A 35 -8.08 -2.51 -12.79
N MET A 36 -8.38 -1.57 -11.90
CA MET A 36 -8.40 -1.82 -10.46
C MET A 36 -9.51 -2.78 -10.06
N LEU A 37 -10.69 -2.69 -10.69
CA LEU A 37 -11.80 -3.60 -10.41
C LEU A 37 -11.48 -5.05 -10.79
N ARG A 38 -10.75 -5.30 -11.88
CA ARG A 38 -10.32 -6.65 -12.27
C ARG A 38 -9.36 -7.29 -11.28
N GLU A 39 -8.55 -6.48 -10.60
CA GLU A 39 -7.57 -6.95 -9.61
C GLU A 39 -8.16 -7.09 -8.20
N ALA A 40 -9.32 -6.50 -7.95
CA ALA A 40 -9.96 -6.53 -6.64
C ALA A 40 -10.42 -7.95 -6.27
N PRO A 41 -10.15 -8.42 -5.03
CA PRO A 41 -10.66 -9.70 -4.56
C PRO A 41 -12.19 -9.72 -4.58
N VAL A 42 -12.76 -10.73 -5.22
CA VAL A 42 -14.23 -10.81 -5.50
C VAL A 42 -15.07 -10.61 -4.24
N LEU A 43 -14.65 -11.20 -3.12
CA LEU A 43 -15.40 -11.14 -1.85
C LEU A 43 -15.29 -9.76 -1.15
N GLN A 44 -14.35 -8.93 -1.55
CA GLN A 44 -14.19 -7.59 -0.99
C GLN A 44 -14.98 -6.53 -1.74
N VAL A 45 -15.37 -6.77 -3.00
CA VAL A 45 -16.17 -5.83 -3.79
C VAL A 45 -17.57 -5.71 -3.19
N SER A 46 -17.94 -4.51 -2.74
CA SER A 46 -19.23 -4.24 -2.08
C SER A 46 -20.23 -3.59 -3.01
N GLU A 47 -19.83 -2.58 -3.74
CA GLU A 47 -20.69 -1.83 -4.67
C GLU A 47 -19.87 -1.45 -5.91
N VAL A 48 -20.50 -1.47 -7.07
CA VAL A 48 -19.88 -1.03 -8.33
C VAL A 48 -20.79 -0.04 -9.02
N TYR A 49 -20.23 1.04 -9.52
CA TYR A 49 -20.90 2.10 -10.25
C TYR A 49 -20.28 2.26 -11.63
N VAL A 50 -21.10 2.43 -12.66
CA VAL A 50 -20.63 2.54 -14.04
C VAL A 50 -21.45 3.57 -14.81
N THR A 51 -20.83 4.30 -15.74
CA THR A 51 -21.56 5.18 -16.66
C THR A 51 -22.04 4.42 -17.90
N GLU A 52 -23.16 4.84 -18.50
CA GLU A 52 -23.65 4.27 -19.77
C GLU A 52 -22.58 4.35 -20.85
N LYS A 53 -21.92 5.52 -20.97
CA LYS A 53 -20.84 5.73 -21.92
C LYS A 53 -19.72 4.67 -21.79
N PHE A 54 -19.35 4.27 -20.58
CA PHE A 54 -18.37 3.20 -20.39
C PHE A 54 -18.92 1.86 -20.86
N VAL A 55 -20.16 1.50 -20.48
CA VAL A 55 -20.81 0.24 -20.87
C VAL A 55 -20.87 0.09 -22.38
N ASP A 56 -21.21 1.18 -23.12
CA ASP A 56 -21.31 1.18 -24.58
C ASP A 56 -19.98 0.84 -25.27
N THR A 57 -18.86 1.22 -24.65
CA THR A 57 -17.51 1.04 -25.22
C THR A 57 -16.73 -0.10 -24.58
N ALA A 58 -17.27 -0.72 -23.52
CA ALA A 58 -16.63 -1.78 -22.77
C ALA A 58 -16.49 -3.08 -23.58
N SER A 59 -15.40 -3.81 -23.36
CA SER A 59 -15.25 -5.16 -23.88
C SER A 59 -16.31 -6.11 -23.29
N GLU A 60 -16.61 -7.21 -23.98
CA GLU A 60 -17.57 -8.22 -23.45
C GLU A 60 -17.09 -8.78 -22.10
N GLY A 61 -15.79 -9.00 -21.91
CA GLY A 61 -15.24 -9.42 -20.63
C GLY A 61 -15.45 -8.39 -19.50
N ASP A 62 -15.39 -7.09 -19.80
CA ASP A 62 -15.68 -6.05 -18.82
C ASP A 62 -17.17 -6.00 -18.47
N LYS A 63 -18.03 -6.11 -19.46
CA LYS A 63 -19.49 -6.19 -19.25
C LYS A 63 -19.86 -7.37 -18.37
N GLU A 64 -19.24 -8.53 -18.58
CA GLU A 64 -19.45 -9.72 -17.76
C GLU A 64 -19.04 -9.48 -16.29
N ILE A 65 -17.90 -8.82 -16.06
CA ILE A 65 -17.45 -8.44 -14.70
C ILE A 65 -18.43 -7.47 -14.06
N LEU A 66 -18.84 -6.42 -14.78
CA LEU A 66 -19.82 -5.44 -14.29
C LEU A 66 -21.17 -6.10 -13.96
N TRP A 67 -21.64 -7.02 -14.81
CA TRP A 67 -22.85 -7.77 -14.57
C TRP A 67 -22.74 -8.67 -13.33
N ARG A 68 -21.60 -9.37 -13.16
CA ARG A 68 -21.34 -10.23 -11.99
C ARG A 68 -21.47 -9.47 -10.68
N TYR A 69 -21.04 -8.22 -10.64
CA TYR A 69 -21.14 -7.37 -9.46
C TYR A 69 -22.47 -6.61 -9.36
N GLY A 70 -23.39 -6.79 -10.32
CA GLY A 70 -24.63 -6.00 -10.35
C GLY A 70 -24.37 -4.50 -10.38
N ALA A 71 -23.44 -4.07 -11.25
CA ALA A 71 -23.02 -2.68 -11.33
C ALA A 71 -24.21 -1.73 -11.54
N GLU A 72 -24.32 -0.71 -10.69
CA GLU A 72 -25.36 0.32 -10.76
C GLU A 72 -24.98 1.39 -11.79
N THR A 73 -25.85 1.62 -12.77
CA THR A 73 -25.63 2.67 -13.76
C THR A 73 -25.85 4.05 -13.13
N VAL A 74 -24.94 4.98 -13.38
CA VAL A 74 -24.99 6.38 -12.90
C VAL A 74 -24.77 7.34 -14.06
N SER A 75 -25.31 8.58 -13.92
CA SER A 75 -25.03 9.64 -14.88
C SER A 75 -23.58 10.11 -14.81
N GLU A 76 -23.07 10.74 -15.88
CA GLU A 76 -21.71 11.35 -15.90
C GLU A 76 -21.56 12.38 -14.78
N GLU A 77 -22.59 13.17 -14.49
CA GLU A 77 -22.59 14.15 -13.40
C GLU A 77 -22.39 13.47 -12.03
N VAL A 78 -23.10 12.37 -11.78
CA VAL A 78 -22.95 11.57 -10.55
C VAL A 78 -21.57 10.94 -10.47
N MET A 79 -21.05 10.35 -11.56
CA MET A 79 -19.69 9.78 -11.60
C MET A 79 -18.64 10.84 -11.31
N ASN A 80 -18.73 12.03 -11.94
CA ASN A 80 -17.82 13.15 -11.68
C ASN A 80 -17.88 13.63 -10.23
N LYS A 81 -19.06 13.55 -9.59
CA LYS A 81 -19.20 13.91 -8.17
C LYS A 81 -18.58 12.89 -7.22
N MET A 82 -18.65 11.60 -7.55
CA MET A 82 -18.12 10.50 -6.72
C MET A 82 -16.62 10.31 -6.88
N ALA A 83 -16.08 10.54 -8.06
CA ALA A 83 -14.67 10.34 -8.37
C ALA A 83 -13.76 11.38 -7.71
N ASP A 84 -12.52 10.99 -7.43
CA ASP A 84 -11.45 11.88 -6.94
C ASP A 84 -10.61 12.43 -8.10
N THR A 85 -10.66 11.80 -9.28
CA THR A 85 -9.94 12.25 -10.48
C THR A 85 -10.73 13.32 -11.25
N GLN A 86 -10.00 14.22 -11.91
CA GLN A 86 -10.61 15.27 -12.76
C GLN A 86 -11.29 14.68 -14.01
N THR A 87 -10.82 13.53 -14.47
CA THR A 87 -11.35 12.83 -15.64
C THR A 87 -11.64 11.37 -15.26
N PRO A 88 -12.81 11.10 -14.69
CA PRO A 88 -13.19 9.74 -14.26
C PRO A 88 -13.19 8.76 -15.43
N GLN A 89 -12.78 7.52 -15.13
CA GLN A 89 -12.74 6.45 -16.14
C GLN A 89 -14.09 5.76 -16.37
N GLY A 90 -15.17 6.28 -15.79
CA GLY A 90 -16.52 5.74 -15.94
C GLY A 90 -16.84 4.49 -15.11
N VAL A 91 -15.91 3.99 -14.32
CA VAL A 91 -16.10 2.88 -13.36
C VAL A 91 -15.55 3.28 -12.00
N LEU A 92 -16.32 3.04 -10.94
CA LEU A 92 -15.93 3.24 -9.56
C LEU A 92 -16.47 2.08 -8.72
N ALA A 93 -15.68 1.59 -7.76
CA ALA A 93 -16.16 0.56 -6.84
C ALA A 93 -15.82 0.88 -5.38
N VAL A 94 -16.68 0.40 -4.48
CA VAL A 94 -16.48 0.40 -3.04
C VAL A 94 -15.98 -0.97 -2.64
N ILE A 95 -14.85 -1.00 -1.96
CA ILE A 95 -14.13 -2.21 -1.57
C ILE A 95 -14.10 -2.29 -0.04
N ARG A 96 -14.37 -3.46 0.53
CA ARG A 96 -14.21 -3.73 1.96
C ARG A 96 -12.73 -3.83 2.32
N GLN A 97 -12.34 -3.19 3.42
CA GLN A 97 -11.00 -3.35 3.98
C GLN A 97 -10.84 -4.76 4.55
N TYR A 98 -9.63 -5.30 4.44
CA TYR A 98 -9.25 -6.54 5.10
C TYR A 98 -8.30 -6.23 6.26
N PRO A 99 -8.63 -6.62 7.50
CA PRO A 99 -7.75 -6.43 8.66
C PRO A 99 -6.72 -7.55 8.71
N TYR A 100 -5.49 -7.28 8.30
CA TYR A 100 -4.40 -8.25 8.39
C TYR A 100 -3.89 -8.40 9.83
N THR A 101 -3.43 -9.60 10.17
CA THR A 101 -2.68 -9.90 11.39
C THR A 101 -1.18 -9.76 11.18
N LEU A 102 -0.40 -9.72 12.28
CA LEU A 102 1.07 -9.70 12.18
C LEU A 102 1.58 -10.97 11.51
N GLU A 103 0.99 -12.12 11.79
CA GLU A 103 1.34 -13.41 11.18
C GLU A 103 1.19 -13.34 9.66
N GLU A 104 0.07 -12.82 9.15
CA GLU A 104 -0.15 -12.66 7.70
C GLU A 104 0.85 -11.69 7.06
N VAL A 105 1.27 -10.64 7.79
CA VAL A 105 2.33 -9.70 7.34
C VAL A 105 3.69 -10.39 7.26
N LEU A 106 4.00 -11.27 8.20
CA LEU A 106 5.25 -12.05 8.21
C LEU A 106 5.26 -13.11 7.10
N GLU A 107 4.16 -13.81 6.88
CA GLU A 107 4.03 -14.88 5.88
C GLU A 107 3.94 -14.34 4.46
N GLY A 108 3.22 -13.23 4.24
CA GLY A 108 2.99 -12.65 2.91
C GLY A 108 1.87 -13.31 2.11
N TYR A 109 1.39 -12.60 1.10
CA TYR A 109 0.17 -12.92 0.35
C TYR A 109 0.19 -14.26 -0.39
N ASN A 110 1.34 -14.75 -0.87
CA ASN A 110 1.42 -15.90 -1.78
C ASN A 110 2.29 -17.05 -1.29
N GLN A 111 2.76 -17.07 -0.05
CA GLN A 111 3.65 -18.15 0.41
C GLN A 111 2.94 -19.50 0.49
N SER A 112 1.66 -19.50 0.83
CA SER A 112 0.82 -20.72 0.88
C SER A 112 0.66 -21.40 -0.49
N ALA A 113 0.80 -20.68 -1.61
CA ALA A 113 0.60 -21.20 -2.96
C ALA A 113 1.86 -21.79 -3.58
N SER A 114 3.06 -21.39 -3.16
CA SER A 114 4.34 -21.81 -3.78
C SER A 114 5.04 -22.96 -3.07
N GLY A 115 4.63 -23.33 -1.87
CA GLY A 115 5.27 -24.38 -1.06
C GLY A 115 6.72 -24.10 -0.65
N LYS A 116 7.24 -22.90 -0.91
CA LYS A 116 8.56 -22.45 -0.46
C LYS A 116 8.37 -21.44 0.66
N GLU A 117 8.83 -21.80 1.87
CA GLU A 117 9.01 -20.83 2.95
C GLU A 117 10.12 -19.84 2.56
N ASN A 118 9.75 -18.68 2.07
CA ASN A 118 10.70 -17.59 1.91
C ASN A 118 10.85 -16.86 3.26
N ALA A 119 12.07 -16.55 3.64
CA ALA A 119 12.34 -15.74 4.82
C ALA A 119 11.57 -14.40 4.73
N PRO A 120 10.90 -13.93 5.80
CA PRO A 120 10.22 -12.65 5.82
C PRO A 120 11.08 -11.50 5.29
N LEU A 121 10.49 -10.64 4.47
CA LEU A 121 11.08 -9.38 4.03
C LEU A 121 10.05 -8.28 4.30
N LEU A 122 10.35 -7.39 5.22
CA LEU A 122 9.41 -6.38 5.69
C LEU A 122 9.86 -4.95 5.38
N LEU A 123 8.89 -4.06 5.18
CA LEU A 123 9.09 -2.62 5.29
C LEU A 123 8.40 -2.10 6.55
N ILE A 124 9.12 -1.35 7.37
CA ILE A 124 8.60 -0.64 8.54
C ILE A 124 8.66 0.85 8.22
N LEU A 125 7.51 1.49 8.15
CA LEU A 125 7.34 2.85 7.68
C LEU A 125 6.92 3.75 8.86
N GLU A 126 7.79 4.68 9.23
CA GLU A 126 7.52 5.60 10.32
C GLU A 126 7.22 7.00 9.80
N ASN A 127 5.96 7.46 10.02
CA ASN A 127 5.50 8.82 9.72
C ASN A 127 5.67 9.22 8.23
N ILE A 128 5.52 8.30 7.30
CA ILE A 128 5.49 8.60 5.86
C ILE A 128 4.23 9.39 5.55
N GLN A 129 4.37 10.66 5.20
CA GLN A 129 3.24 11.58 5.03
C GLN A 129 2.84 11.81 3.59
N ASP A 130 3.73 11.63 2.61
CA ASP A 130 3.37 11.77 1.20
C ASP A 130 2.64 10.52 0.69
N PRO A 131 1.37 10.67 0.23
CA PRO A 131 0.60 9.55 -0.29
C PRO A 131 1.22 8.88 -1.52
N GLY A 132 1.96 9.65 -2.35
CA GLY A 132 2.65 9.12 -3.52
C GLY A 132 3.81 8.21 -3.12
N ASN A 133 4.60 8.62 -2.12
CA ASN A 133 5.68 7.80 -1.56
C ASN A 133 5.12 6.51 -0.97
N LEU A 134 4.07 6.60 -0.14
CA LEU A 134 3.46 5.42 0.48
C LEU A 134 2.98 4.42 -0.58
N GLY A 135 2.23 4.87 -1.59
CA GLY A 135 1.77 3.98 -2.66
C GLY A 135 2.91 3.41 -3.51
N THR A 136 3.98 4.18 -3.73
CA THR A 136 5.19 3.71 -4.43
C THR A 136 5.92 2.64 -3.62
N MET A 137 5.99 2.78 -2.29
CA MET A 137 6.60 1.77 -1.40
C MET A 137 5.81 0.46 -1.42
N LEU A 138 4.46 0.51 -1.41
CA LEU A 138 3.65 -0.69 -1.57
C LEU A 138 3.94 -1.39 -2.90
N ARG A 139 3.95 -0.63 -3.98
CA ARG A 139 4.19 -1.16 -5.33
C ARG A 139 5.59 -1.73 -5.51
N SER A 140 6.63 -1.03 -5.07
CA SER A 140 8.01 -1.52 -5.14
C SER A 140 8.21 -2.72 -4.21
N GLY A 141 7.60 -2.70 -3.02
CA GLY A 141 7.62 -3.81 -2.08
C GLY A 141 7.04 -5.08 -2.67
N GLU A 142 5.85 -5.02 -3.29
CA GLU A 142 5.27 -6.16 -4.00
C GLU A 142 6.23 -6.69 -5.09
N GLY A 143 6.75 -5.78 -5.91
CA GLY A 143 7.66 -6.14 -7.01
C GLY A 143 8.99 -6.75 -6.57
N THR A 144 9.39 -6.54 -5.33
CA THR A 144 10.66 -7.07 -4.76
C THR A 144 10.48 -8.25 -3.82
N GLY A 145 9.24 -8.69 -3.59
CA GLY A 145 8.94 -9.82 -2.72
C GLY A 145 8.88 -9.46 -1.23
N VAL A 146 8.59 -8.21 -0.88
CA VAL A 146 8.24 -7.81 0.48
C VAL A 146 7.01 -8.60 0.92
N THR A 147 7.08 -9.27 2.06
CA THR A 147 6.00 -10.09 2.60
C THR A 147 4.90 -9.23 3.23
N GLY A 148 5.27 -8.08 3.81
CA GLY A 148 4.30 -7.16 4.38
C GLY A 148 4.89 -5.85 4.85
N ILE A 149 4.00 -4.92 5.20
CA ILE A 149 4.35 -3.56 5.61
C ILE A 149 3.79 -3.26 7.00
N ILE A 150 4.62 -2.68 7.86
CA ILE A 150 4.24 -2.19 9.18
C ILE A 150 4.27 -0.67 9.15
N LEU A 151 3.18 -0.04 9.51
CA LEU A 151 2.96 1.41 9.43
C LEU A 151 2.80 2.02 10.82
N SER A 152 3.45 3.13 11.10
CA SER A 152 3.07 3.94 12.25
C SER A 152 1.73 4.65 12.01
N LYS A 153 1.02 5.02 13.08
CA LYS A 153 -0.22 5.81 13.00
C LYS A 153 -0.02 7.19 12.38
N GLY A 154 1.21 7.69 12.32
CA GLY A 154 1.57 8.97 11.69
C GLY A 154 1.73 8.89 10.17
N CYS A 155 1.64 7.71 9.56
CA CYS A 155 1.66 7.58 8.11
C CYS A 155 0.37 8.10 7.46
N ALA A 156 0.45 8.48 6.18
CA ALA A 156 -0.72 8.80 5.38
C ALA A 156 -1.72 7.64 5.39
N ASP A 157 -3.01 7.98 5.28
CA ASP A 157 -4.06 6.95 5.20
C ASP A 157 -3.87 6.11 3.94
N ILE A 158 -3.54 4.83 4.12
CA ILE A 158 -3.26 3.86 3.06
C ILE A 158 -4.46 3.69 2.11
N PHE A 159 -5.68 3.92 2.61
CA PHE A 159 -6.92 3.84 1.84
C PHE A 159 -7.35 5.17 1.23
N SER A 160 -6.55 6.22 1.33
CA SER A 160 -6.85 7.47 0.63
C SER A 160 -6.79 7.27 -0.89
N PRO A 161 -7.66 7.93 -1.69
CA PRO A 161 -7.69 7.74 -3.14
C PRO A 161 -6.35 7.96 -3.82
N LYS A 162 -5.55 8.91 -3.31
CA LYS A 162 -4.22 9.20 -3.86
C LYS A 162 -3.24 8.05 -3.62
N VAL A 163 -3.24 7.42 -2.42
CA VAL A 163 -2.43 6.23 -2.16
C VAL A 163 -2.91 5.08 -3.02
N ILE A 164 -4.21 4.78 -3.02
CA ILE A 164 -4.80 3.68 -3.79
C ILE A 164 -4.39 3.74 -5.27
N ARG A 165 -4.49 4.91 -5.91
CA ARG A 165 -4.05 5.08 -7.31
C ARG A 165 -2.55 4.79 -7.47
N SER A 166 -1.72 5.24 -6.53
CA SER A 166 -0.26 5.05 -6.61
C SER A 166 0.16 3.59 -6.46
N THR A 167 -0.66 2.75 -5.80
CA THR A 167 -0.36 1.32 -5.62
C THR A 167 -0.47 0.51 -6.90
N MET A 168 -1.25 0.97 -7.89
CA MET A 168 -1.49 0.24 -9.15
C MET A 168 -1.96 -1.21 -8.93
N GLY A 169 -2.78 -1.46 -7.87
CA GLY A 169 -3.30 -2.77 -7.51
C GLY A 169 -2.54 -3.51 -6.40
N SER A 170 -1.32 -3.09 -6.05
CA SER A 170 -0.55 -3.72 -4.96
C SER A 170 -1.27 -3.72 -3.61
N ILE A 171 -2.20 -2.79 -3.40
CA ILE A 171 -3.03 -2.75 -2.17
C ILE A 171 -3.78 -4.06 -1.91
N PHE A 172 -4.12 -4.82 -2.93
CA PHE A 172 -4.85 -6.08 -2.81
C PHE A 172 -3.95 -7.28 -2.49
N ARG A 173 -2.63 -7.13 -2.62
CA ARG A 173 -1.64 -8.22 -2.51
C ARG A 173 -0.53 -7.95 -1.50
N MET A 174 -0.54 -6.78 -0.89
CA MET A 174 0.46 -6.40 0.11
C MET A 174 -0.18 -6.37 1.51
N PRO A 175 0.03 -7.38 2.35
CA PRO A 175 -0.41 -7.37 3.73
C PRO A 175 0.22 -6.19 4.50
N PHE A 176 -0.56 -5.57 5.36
CA PHE A 176 -0.05 -4.48 6.20
C PHE A 176 -0.81 -4.36 7.51
N ILE A 177 -0.13 -3.82 8.52
CA ILE A 177 -0.72 -3.44 9.81
C ILE A 177 -0.29 -2.04 10.24
N TYR A 178 -1.12 -1.41 11.07
CA TYR A 178 -0.75 -0.20 11.79
C TYR A 178 -0.38 -0.53 13.22
N VAL A 179 0.70 0.09 13.71
CA VAL A 179 1.17 -0.05 15.10
C VAL A 179 1.19 1.31 15.81
N GLU A 180 0.96 1.28 17.11
CA GLU A 180 1.04 2.49 17.95
C GLU A 180 2.50 2.88 18.21
N ASN A 181 3.34 1.90 18.53
CA ASN A 181 4.74 2.11 18.88
C ASN A 181 5.64 1.28 17.95
N VAL A 182 6.35 1.99 17.05
CA VAL A 182 7.24 1.35 16.08
C VAL A 182 8.47 0.77 16.77
N SER A 183 9.05 1.45 17.76
CA SER A 183 10.25 0.96 18.46
C SER A 183 9.99 -0.35 19.22
N GLU A 184 8.82 -0.50 19.84
CA GLU A 184 8.42 -1.75 20.49
C GLU A 184 8.22 -2.87 19.45
N MET A 185 7.58 -2.59 18.32
CA MET A 185 7.43 -3.56 17.23
C MET A 185 8.78 -4.02 16.68
N VAL A 186 9.73 -3.10 16.50
CA VAL A 186 11.10 -3.44 16.06
C VAL A 186 11.78 -4.40 17.03
N LYS A 187 11.64 -4.16 18.35
CA LYS A 187 12.17 -5.06 19.39
C LYS A 187 11.48 -6.44 19.34
N GLU A 188 10.15 -6.46 19.18
CA GLU A 188 9.39 -7.71 19.05
C GLU A 188 9.87 -8.52 17.85
N LEU A 189 10.05 -7.91 16.68
CA LEU A 189 10.59 -8.57 15.49
C LEU A 189 11.98 -9.16 15.74
N GLY A 190 12.84 -8.44 16.48
CA GLY A 190 14.15 -8.94 16.90
C GLY A 190 14.04 -10.23 17.74
N THR A 191 13.06 -10.34 18.65
CA THR A 191 12.83 -11.58 19.43
C THR A 191 12.35 -12.75 18.57
N LYS A 192 11.76 -12.46 17.40
CA LYS A 192 11.33 -13.45 16.40
C LYS A 192 12.46 -13.82 15.43
N GLY A 193 13.69 -13.32 15.63
CA GLY A 193 14.85 -13.61 14.78
C GLY A 193 14.89 -12.83 13.46
N ILE A 194 14.14 -11.72 13.36
CA ILE A 194 14.13 -10.84 12.19
C ILE A 194 15.18 -9.74 12.40
N SER A 195 16.19 -9.68 11.53
CA SER A 195 17.19 -8.60 11.54
C SER A 195 16.58 -7.31 11.00
N THR A 196 16.74 -6.22 11.74
CA THR A 196 16.12 -4.93 11.42
C THR A 196 17.19 -3.90 11.06
N TYR A 197 17.00 -3.20 9.94
CA TYR A 197 17.97 -2.28 9.34
C TYR A 197 17.36 -0.89 9.21
N ALA A 198 17.84 0.06 9.99
CA ALA A 198 17.40 1.45 9.91
C ALA A 198 18.15 2.19 8.81
N ALA A 199 17.45 2.67 7.77
CA ALA A 199 18.03 3.55 6.76
C ALA A 199 18.41 4.89 7.41
N HIS A 200 19.71 5.13 7.61
CA HIS A 200 20.20 6.26 8.41
C HIS A 200 21.56 6.76 7.96
N LEU A 201 21.75 8.09 7.93
CA LEU A 201 23.01 8.73 7.51
C LEU A 201 24.21 8.39 8.41
N LYS A 202 23.98 7.96 9.66
CA LYS A 202 25.03 7.52 10.57
C LYS A 202 25.44 6.06 10.36
N GLY A 203 24.85 5.36 9.38
CA GLY A 203 25.27 4.01 9.03
C GLY A 203 26.77 3.96 8.67
N LYS A 204 27.47 2.95 9.19
CA LYS A 204 28.91 2.77 8.95
C LYS A 204 29.17 1.85 7.76
N LYS A 205 28.23 0.98 7.45
CA LYS A 205 28.28 0.02 6.34
C LYS A 205 27.30 0.42 5.26
N SER A 206 27.72 0.24 4.01
CA SER A 206 26.84 0.39 2.85
C SER A 206 25.78 -0.70 2.82
N TYR A 207 24.64 -0.41 2.21
CA TYR A 207 23.51 -1.33 2.11
C TYR A 207 23.87 -2.66 1.42
N ASP A 208 24.86 -2.70 0.57
CA ASP A 208 25.33 -3.88 -0.17
C ASP A 208 26.36 -4.73 0.60
N GLU A 209 26.73 -4.33 1.83
CA GLU A 209 27.66 -5.07 2.70
C GLU A 209 26.96 -5.99 3.71
N PHE A 210 25.63 -6.11 3.66
CA PHE A 210 24.85 -6.95 4.58
C PHE A 210 24.28 -8.18 3.87
N ASP A 211 23.96 -9.23 4.67
CA ASP A 211 23.28 -10.45 4.21
C ASP A 211 21.77 -10.32 4.46
N TYR A 212 21.00 -10.14 3.40
CA TYR A 212 19.55 -10.06 3.43
C TYR A 212 18.83 -11.34 3.02
N THR A 213 19.53 -12.46 2.90
CA THR A 213 18.93 -13.76 2.59
C THR A 213 18.10 -14.31 3.75
N LYS A 214 18.36 -13.84 4.97
CA LYS A 214 17.66 -14.17 6.23
C LYS A 214 16.44 -13.29 6.45
N PRO A 215 15.57 -13.60 7.47
CA PRO A 215 14.46 -12.71 7.86
C PRO A 215 14.95 -11.28 8.09
N THR A 216 14.38 -10.34 7.33
CA THR A 216 14.89 -8.96 7.21
C THR A 216 13.75 -7.96 7.28
N ALA A 217 13.95 -6.84 7.97
CA ALA A 217 13.06 -5.69 7.95
C ALA A 217 13.85 -4.39 7.74
N PHE A 218 13.43 -3.57 6.78
CA PHE A 218 14.00 -2.23 6.55
C PHE A 218 13.10 -1.17 7.16
N LEU A 219 13.69 -0.26 7.93
CA LEU A 219 13.02 0.87 8.54
C LEU A 219 13.24 2.12 7.70
N ILE A 220 12.16 2.75 7.28
CA ILE A 220 12.17 4.00 6.51
C ILE A 220 11.39 5.06 7.28
N GLY A 221 12.01 6.19 7.51
CA GLY A 221 11.41 7.30 8.24
C GLY A 221 10.78 8.36 7.36
N ASN A 222 10.21 9.36 8.03
CA ASN A 222 9.61 10.55 7.43
C ASN A 222 10.54 11.25 6.42
N GLU A 223 9.96 11.83 5.39
CA GLU A 223 10.69 12.47 4.29
C GLU A 223 11.57 13.64 4.72
N GLY A 224 11.17 14.37 5.76
CA GLY A 224 11.92 15.55 6.27
C GLY A 224 12.77 15.24 7.49
N ASN A 225 12.25 14.45 8.42
CA ASN A 225 12.88 14.23 9.73
C ASN A 225 13.57 12.87 9.88
N GLY A 226 13.37 11.95 8.90
CA GLY A 226 13.86 10.58 9.00
C GLY A 226 13.13 9.75 10.07
N LEU A 227 13.80 8.73 10.57
CA LEU A 227 13.34 7.92 11.70
C LEU A 227 13.49 8.70 13.02
N THR A 228 12.57 8.47 13.96
CA THR A 228 12.78 8.91 15.32
C THR A 228 14.03 8.23 15.91
N LYS A 229 14.70 8.92 16.83
CA LYS A 229 15.90 8.36 17.48
C LYS A 229 15.59 7.04 18.17
N GLU A 230 14.42 6.95 18.82
CA GLU A 230 13.99 5.76 19.54
C GLU A 230 13.80 4.57 18.60
N THR A 231 13.15 4.77 17.45
CA THR A 231 12.94 3.74 16.43
C THR A 231 14.26 3.31 15.78
N ALA A 232 15.11 4.28 15.43
CA ALA A 232 16.40 4.00 14.81
C ALA A 232 17.32 3.19 15.76
N ASP A 233 17.40 3.60 17.04
CA ASP A 233 18.23 2.93 18.06
C ASP A 233 17.69 1.52 18.44
N ALA A 234 16.42 1.22 18.18
CA ALA A 234 15.84 -0.10 18.39
C ALA A 234 16.22 -1.11 17.30
N ALA A 235 16.67 -0.62 16.13
CA ALA A 235 17.07 -1.50 15.02
C ALA A 235 18.37 -2.25 15.33
N SER A 236 18.54 -3.42 14.71
CA SER A 236 19.76 -4.23 14.84
C SER A 236 20.99 -3.50 14.28
N GLU A 237 20.82 -2.80 13.16
CA GLU A 237 21.89 -2.12 12.45
C GLU A 237 21.40 -0.83 11.79
N TYR A 238 22.31 0.13 11.62
CA TYR A 238 22.11 1.27 10.72
C TYR A 238 22.68 0.94 9.35
N VAL A 239 21.90 1.14 8.31
CA VAL A 239 22.31 0.92 6.92
C VAL A 239 22.43 2.24 6.18
N LEU A 240 23.53 2.44 5.46
CA LEU A 240 23.81 3.63 4.66
C LEU A 240 23.57 3.34 3.18
N ILE A 241 22.87 4.23 2.50
CA ILE A 241 22.89 4.31 1.02
C ILE A 241 23.93 5.38 0.66
N PRO A 242 25.12 5.01 0.11
CA PRO A 242 26.19 5.96 -0.16
C PRO A 242 25.80 6.99 -1.22
N MET A 243 25.97 8.25 -0.93
CA MET A 243 25.75 9.36 -1.86
C MET A 243 27.10 9.91 -2.34
N LYS A 244 27.28 10.06 -3.66
CA LYS A 244 28.52 10.60 -4.23
C LYS A 244 28.48 12.11 -4.52
N GLY A 245 27.29 12.71 -4.49
CA GLY A 245 27.09 14.14 -4.74
C GLY A 245 26.93 14.95 -3.45
N GLU A 246 26.49 16.19 -3.58
CA GLU A 246 26.23 17.10 -2.44
C GLU A 246 24.88 16.85 -1.73
N VAL A 247 24.02 15.98 -2.32
CA VAL A 247 22.74 15.63 -1.70
C VAL A 247 22.96 14.69 -0.52
N GLU A 248 22.40 15.03 0.64
CA GLU A 248 22.56 14.25 1.87
C GLU A 248 21.73 12.96 1.88
N SER A 249 20.54 12.97 1.26
CA SER A 249 19.61 11.85 1.28
C SER A 249 18.79 11.78 -0.01
N MET A 250 18.10 10.66 -0.20
CA MET A 250 17.17 10.45 -1.31
C MET A 250 15.72 10.45 -0.82
N ASN A 251 14.81 10.53 -1.79
CA ASN A 251 13.39 10.31 -1.54
C ASN A 251 13.15 8.99 -0.79
N ALA A 252 12.26 8.99 0.20
CA ALA A 252 12.01 7.84 1.08
C ALA A 252 11.56 6.59 0.30
N ALA A 253 10.71 6.74 -0.73
CA ALA A 253 10.28 5.61 -1.55
C ALA A 253 11.42 5.07 -2.43
N THR A 254 12.32 5.93 -2.89
CA THR A 254 13.53 5.51 -3.61
C THR A 254 14.47 4.73 -2.70
N SER A 255 14.68 5.20 -1.46
CA SER A 255 15.48 4.48 -0.47
C SER A 255 14.90 3.09 -0.17
N ALA A 256 13.59 3.00 0.06
CA ALA A 256 12.90 1.74 0.26
C ALA A 256 13.09 0.79 -0.94
N ALA A 257 12.97 1.31 -2.17
CA ALA A 257 13.14 0.51 -3.38
C ALA A 257 14.58 -0.03 -3.49
N ILE A 258 15.61 0.80 -3.28
CA ILE A 258 17.02 0.35 -3.35
C ILE A 258 17.27 -0.80 -2.36
N LEU A 259 16.86 -0.65 -1.11
CA LEU A 259 17.08 -1.67 -0.08
C LEU A 259 16.34 -2.97 -0.39
N THR A 260 15.07 -2.88 -0.80
CA THR A 260 14.26 -4.06 -1.10
C THR A 260 14.69 -4.75 -2.40
N PHE A 261 15.15 -4.01 -3.43
CA PHE A 261 15.72 -4.59 -4.64
C PHE A 261 17.04 -5.29 -4.37
N GLU A 262 17.91 -4.77 -3.49
CA GLU A 262 19.12 -5.47 -3.08
C GLU A 262 18.80 -6.77 -2.34
N ALA A 263 17.89 -6.74 -1.38
CA ALA A 263 17.43 -7.96 -0.72
C ALA A 263 16.85 -8.97 -1.72
N SER A 264 16.02 -8.51 -2.66
CA SER A 264 15.48 -9.35 -3.73
C SER A 264 16.57 -9.95 -4.63
N ARG A 265 17.61 -9.15 -4.95
CA ARG A 265 18.76 -9.63 -5.74
C ARG A 265 19.48 -10.78 -5.01
N GLN A 266 19.78 -10.61 -3.73
CA GLN A 266 20.46 -11.63 -2.93
C GLN A 266 19.62 -12.91 -2.79
N ARG A 267 18.30 -12.81 -2.67
CA ARG A 267 17.37 -13.94 -2.50
C ARG A 267 17.08 -14.73 -3.78
N ARG A 268 17.40 -14.19 -4.94
CA ARG A 268 17.23 -14.87 -6.23
C ARG A 268 18.36 -15.86 -6.53
N GLY A 269 19.45 -15.85 -5.79
CA GLY A 269 20.62 -16.70 -5.95
C GLY A 269 21.60 -16.11 -6.93
#